data_305345d18deeada7c89295667dc9bb5d
#
_entry.id   305345d18deeada7c89295667dc9bb5d
#
_cell.length_a   1.000
_cell.length_b   1.000
_cell.length_c   1.000
_cell.angle_alpha   90.00
_cell.angle_beta   90.00
_cell.angle_gamma   90.00
#
_symmetry.space_group_name_H-M   'P 1'
#
loop_
_entity.id
_entity.type
_entity.pdbx_description
1 polymer ?
#
loop_
_entity_poly.entity_id
_entity_poly.type
_entity_poly.pdbx_seq_one_letter_code
_entity_poly.pdbx_strand_id
1 'polypeptide(L)'
;FMSTRMVSIPGAAVYMSSNIKGAPPPLILNIKHNKLLHKLIVILTIKISKVPRVKDEDRITLEEHAEGFYKVIADYGFMEAPDINKIIELLRAKGVDLDVERTTFFLGRETLIVTDKPGLRRLKNKLFVLMSNNAQRATEFFKLPINRVFEVGSQVEI
;
A
#
# COMPACT_ATOMS: atom_id res chain seq x y z
N PHE A 1 30.16 7.81 8.14
CA PHE A 1 28.81 7.87 7.53
C PHE A 1 28.82 8.92 6.41
N MET A 2 28.97 8.48 5.20
CA MET A 2 28.69 9.35 4.07
C MET A 2 27.20 9.68 4.11
N SER A 3 26.87 10.93 4.40
CA SER A 3 25.53 11.48 4.25
C SER A 3 25.11 11.30 2.78
N THR A 4 24.43 10.23 2.51
CA THR A 4 23.84 10.01 1.19
C THR A 4 22.76 11.06 1.02
N ARG A 5 23.06 12.05 0.19
CA ARG A 5 22.12 13.15 -0.06
C ARG A 5 20.89 12.59 -0.76
N MET A 6 19.83 12.44 -0.02
CA MET A 6 18.52 12.02 -0.53
C MET A 6 17.92 13.18 -1.34
N VAL A 7 17.42 12.88 -2.52
CA VAL A 7 16.70 13.86 -3.32
C VAL A 7 15.21 13.77 -3.02
N SER A 8 14.67 14.87 -2.53
CA SER A 8 13.23 15.00 -2.35
C SER A 8 12.59 15.50 -3.63
N ILE A 9 11.65 14.72 -4.15
CA ILE A 9 10.91 15.06 -5.37
C ILE A 9 9.47 15.45 -5.04
N PRO A 10 8.88 16.39 -5.79
CA PRO A 10 7.49 16.77 -5.58
C PRO A 10 6.54 15.61 -5.91
N GLY A 11 5.35 15.65 -5.32
CA GLY A 11 4.34 14.63 -5.53
C GLY A 11 4.24 13.63 -4.39
N ALA A 12 3.42 12.62 -4.58
CA ALA A 12 3.10 11.62 -3.59
C ALA A 12 3.45 10.21 -4.08
N ALA A 13 3.87 9.37 -3.14
CA ALA A 13 4.07 7.95 -3.37
C ALA A 13 3.30 7.13 -2.34
N VAL A 14 2.59 6.11 -2.79
CA VAL A 14 1.93 5.11 -1.96
C VAL A 14 2.66 3.80 -2.13
N TYR A 15 3.23 3.29 -1.05
CA TYR A 15 3.87 1.98 -1.01
C TYR A 15 2.93 0.97 -0.39
N MET A 16 2.48 0.02 -1.19
CA MET A 16 1.65 -1.07 -0.70
C MET A 16 2.49 -2.04 0.12
N SER A 17 1.99 -2.43 1.29
CA SER A 17 2.72 -3.31 2.20
C SER A 17 1.79 -4.33 2.83
N SER A 18 2.26 -5.56 2.95
CA SER A 18 1.63 -6.60 3.77
C SER A 18 2.14 -6.60 5.21
N ASN A 19 3.22 -5.88 5.49
CA ASN A 19 3.81 -5.82 6.81
C ASN A 19 3.40 -4.55 7.55
N ILE A 20 2.62 -4.73 8.61
CA ILE A 20 2.14 -3.61 9.43
C ILE A 20 3.27 -2.95 10.22
N LYS A 21 4.34 -3.67 10.53
CA LYS A 21 5.40 -3.18 11.43
C LYS A 21 6.67 -2.71 10.73
N GLY A 22 6.91 -3.09 9.49
CA GLY A 22 8.15 -2.81 8.78
C GLY A 22 8.00 -1.86 7.60
N ALA A 23 9.13 -1.46 7.04
CA ALA A 23 9.15 -0.73 5.78
C ALA A 23 8.99 -1.71 4.61
N PRO A 24 8.18 -1.39 3.61
CA PRO A 24 8.00 -2.25 2.45
C PRO A 24 9.28 -2.32 1.61
N PRO A 25 9.61 -3.49 1.04
CA PRO A 25 10.79 -3.65 0.19
C PRO A 25 10.91 -2.62 -0.95
N PRO A 26 9.84 -2.24 -1.66
CA PRO A 26 9.94 -1.20 -2.69
C PRO A 26 10.45 0.15 -2.17
N LEU A 27 10.05 0.55 -0.96
CA LEU A 27 10.55 1.78 -0.34
C LEU A 27 12.03 1.67 -0.01
N ILE A 28 12.45 0.56 0.58
CA ILE A 28 13.85 0.30 0.92
C ILE A 28 14.73 0.32 -0.34
N LEU A 29 14.29 -0.36 -1.39
CA LEU A 29 15.00 -0.41 -2.67
C LEU A 29 15.10 0.97 -3.33
N ASN A 30 14.03 1.75 -3.29
CA ASN A 30 14.02 3.09 -3.84
C ASN A 30 14.99 4.03 -3.10
N ILE A 31 15.02 3.96 -1.79
CA ILE A 31 15.98 4.70 -0.96
C ILE A 31 17.41 4.28 -1.24
N LYS A 32 17.66 2.98 -1.26
CA LYS A 32 19.00 2.41 -1.39
C LYS A 32 19.63 2.68 -2.78
N HIS A 33 18.86 2.48 -3.83
CA HIS A 33 19.37 2.51 -5.20
C HIS A 33 19.13 3.82 -5.90
N ASN A 34 17.94 4.40 -5.79
CA ASN A 34 17.59 5.64 -6.47
C ASN A 34 17.86 6.89 -5.65
N LYS A 35 17.98 6.75 -4.32
CA LYS A 35 18.21 7.88 -3.39
C LYS A 35 17.15 8.98 -3.52
N LEU A 36 15.94 8.58 -3.87
CA LEU A 36 14.79 9.47 -4.08
C LEU A 36 13.72 9.22 -3.03
N LEU A 37 13.13 10.29 -2.54
CA LEU A 37 11.92 10.26 -1.72
C LEU A 37 10.93 11.30 -2.22
N HIS A 38 9.68 10.93 -2.30
CA HIS A 38 8.60 11.88 -2.54
C HIS A 38 8.35 12.74 -1.31
N LYS A 39 7.86 13.95 -1.50
CA LYS A 39 7.50 14.84 -0.39
C LYS A 39 6.40 14.26 0.49
N LEU A 40 5.47 13.53 -0.11
CA LEU A 40 4.42 12.82 0.58
C LEU A 40 4.57 11.32 0.35
N ILE A 41 4.74 10.58 1.44
CA ILE A 41 4.89 9.13 1.42
C ILE A 41 3.82 8.50 2.30
N VAL A 42 3.10 7.55 1.74
CA VAL A 42 2.11 6.75 2.46
C VAL A 42 2.49 5.28 2.34
N ILE A 43 2.68 4.62 3.46
CA ILE A 43 2.75 3.15 3.51
C ILE A 43 1.34 2.65 3.79
N LEU A 44 0.76 1.97 2.81
CA LEU A 44 -0.62 1.49 2.87
C LEU A 44 -0.66 -0.03 3.02
N THR A 45 -1.32 -0.48 4.08
CA THR A 45 -1.64 -1.89 4.31
C THR A 45 -3.15 -2.08 4.24
N ILE A 46 -3.59 -3.01 3.41
CA ILE A 46 -5.00 -3.40 3.35
C ILE A 46 -5.20 -4.63 4.20
N LYS A 47 -6.12 -4.53 5.13
CA LYS A 47 -6.44 -5.57 6.10
C LYS A 47 -7.87 -6.06 5.89
N ILE A 48 -8.05 -7.37 5.82
CA ILE A 48 -9.38 -7.98 5.74
C ILE A 48 -9.79 -8.47 7.11
N SER A 49 -10.87 -7.88 7.63
CA SER A 49 -11.44 -8.20 8.94
C SER A 49 -12.48 -9.31 8.86
N LYS A 50 -12.83 -9.86 10.02
CA LYS A 50 -13.80 -10.96 10.17
C LYS A 50 -15.24 -10.55 9.97
N VAL A 51 -15.53 -9.25 10.01
CA VAL A 51 -16.86 -8.72 9.83
C VAL A 51 -17.16 -8.65 8.34
N PRO A 52 -18.43 -8.78 7.92
CA PRO A 52 -18.79 -8.71 6.50
C PRO A 52 -18.46 -7.36 5.87
N ARG A 53 -18.67 -6.29 6.62
CA ARG A 53 -18.44 -4.91 6.18
C ARG A 53 -17.90 -4.06 7.31
N VAL A 54 -17.04 -3.10 6.97
CA VAL A 54 -16.48 -2.10 7.87
C VAL A 54 -17.07 -0.73 7.51
N LYS A 55 -17.50 0.03 8.52
CA LYS A 55 -17.98 1.40 8.32
C LYS A 55 -16.81 2.31 7.91
N ASP A 56 -17.11 3.31 7.09
CA ASP A 56 -16.10 4.26 6.64
C ASP A 56 -15.40 5.01 7.79
N GLU A 57 -16.13 5.24 8.90
CA GLU A 57 -15.59 5.87 10.12
C GLU A 57 -14.47 5.06 10.77
N ASP A 58 -14.53 3.72 10.65
CA ASP A 58 -13.59 2.78 11.28
C ASP A 58 -12.57 2.22 10.29
N ARG A 59 -12.70 2.56 9.01
CA ARG A 59 -11.92 1.96 7.92
C ARG A 59 -10.45 2.33 7.94
N ILE A 60 -10.12 3.59 8.25
CA ILE A 60 -8.76 4.12 8.15
C ILE A 60 -8.14 4.33 9.52
N THR A 61 -7.03 3.66 9.75
CA THR A 61 -6.11 3.95 10.85
C THR A 61 -4.92 4.69 10.28
N LEU A 62 -4.69 5.92 10.72
CA LEU A 62 -3.65 6.83 10.23
C LEU A 62 -2.65 7.12 11.34
N GLU A 63 -1.37 6.89 11.07
CA GLU A 63 -0.26 7.29 11.93
C GLU A 63 0.70 8.19 11.14
N GLU A 64 0.97 9.37 11.66
CA GLU A 64 1.99 10.26 11.13
C GLU A 64 3.33 10.00 11.85
N HIS A 65 4.34 9.54 11.13
CA HIS A 65 5.66 9.29 11.69
C HIS A 65 6.61 10.47 11.55
N ALA A 66 6.44 11.27 10.50
CA ALA A 66 7.16 12.50 10.25
C ALA A 66 6.34 13.36 9.30
N GLU A 67 6.71 14.62 9.13
CA GLU A 67 6.06 15.50 8.18
C GLU A 67 6.09 14.90 6.77
N GLY A 68 4.90 14.65 6.21
CA GLY A 68 4.74 14.06 4.90
C GLY A 68 4.99 12.53 4.85
N PHE A 69 5.13 11.87 6.00
CA PHE A 69 5.34 10.43 6.08
C PHE A 69 4.27 9.77 6.95
N TYR A 70 3.40 9.02 6.31
CA TYR A 70 2.23 8.41 6.93
C TYR A 70 2.24 6.90 6.80
N LYS A 71 1.75 6.24 7.82
CA LYS A 71 1.42 4.83 7.81
C LYS A 71 -0.08 4.68 7.92
N VAL A 72 -0.67 3.90 7.02
CA VAL A 72 -2.12 3.76 6.88
C VAL A 72 -2.49 2.30 6.86
N ILE A 73 -3.47 1.93 7.66
CA ILE A 73 -4.14 0.63 7.60
C ILE A 73 -5.57 0.89 7.14
N ALA A 74 -5.96 0.26 6.04
CA ALA A 74 -7.31 0.29 5.52
C ALA A 74 -8.00 -1.04 5.81
N ASP A 75 -8.98 -1.02 6.70
CA ASP A 75 -9.77 -2.18 7.07
C ASP A 75 -10.95 -2.36 6.13
N TYR A 76 -11.07 -3.57 5.59
CA TYR A 76 -12.21 -4.00 4.78
C TYR A 76 -12.86 -5.24 5.38
N GLY A 77 -14.17 -5.33 5.30
CA GLY A 77 -14.88 -6.56 5.62
C GLY A 77 -14.66 -7.64 4.56
N PHE A 78 -14.89 -8.90 4.92
CA PHE A 78 -14.64 -10.02 3.99
C PHE A 78 -15.60 -10.05 2.80
N MET A 79 -16.71 -9.30 2.82
CA MET A 79 -17.65 -9.15 1.70
C MET A 79 -17.41 -7.89 0.87
N GLU A 80 -16.40 -7.10 1.20
CA GLU A 80 -16.06 -5.87 0.50
C GLU A 80 -14.87 -6.07 -0.45
N ALA A 81 -14.84 -5.29 -1.51
CA ALA A 81 -13.69 -5.18 -2.40
C ALA A 81 -12.91 -3.90 -2.08
N PRO A 82 -11.59 -3.97 -1.85
CA PRO A 82 -10.78 -2.78 -1.66
C PRO A 82 -10.84 -1.84 -2.87
N ASP A 83 -10.90 -0.55 -2.58
CA ASP A 83 -10.95 0.50 -3.59
C ASP A 83 -10.02 1.65 -3.20
N ILE A 84 -8.97 1.86 -3.97
CA ILE A 84 -7.99 2.91 -3.71
C ILE A 84 -8.60 4.31 -3.75
N ASN A 85 -9.58 4.54 -4.62
CA ASN A 85 -10.24 5.84 -4.72
C ASN A 85 -10.98 6.18 -3.41
N LYS A 86 -11.63 5.20 -2.82
CA LYS A 86 -12.30 5.36 -1.52
C LYS A 86 -11.31 5.60 -0.39
N ILE A 87 -10.19 4.90 -0.39
CA ILE A 87 -9.12 5.09 0.60
C ILE A 87 -8.56 6.50 0.51
N ILE A 88 -8.27 6.98 -0.70
CA ILE A 88 -7.76 8.33 -0.92
C ILE A 88 -8.76 9.40 -0.48
N GLU A 89 -10.04 9.22 -0.80
CA GLU A 89 -11.10 10.12 -0.34
C GLU A 89 -11.13 10.23 1.19
N LEU A 90 -11.07 9.10 1.89
CA LEU A 90 -11.05 9.07 3.35
C LEU A 90 -9.76 9.68 3.95
N LEU A 91 -8.63 9.47 3.31
CA LEU A 91 -7.36 10.09 3.71
C LEU A 91 -7.37 11.61 3.53
N ARG A 92 -7.93 12.09 2.44
CA ARG A 92 -8.10 13.54 2.20
C ARG A 92 -8.99 14.18 3.26
N ALA A 93 -10.05 13.50 3.67
CA ALA A 93 -10.90 13.95 4.78
C ALA A 93 -10.16 14.02 6.12
N LYS A 94 -9.08 13.26 6.28
CA LYS A 94 -8.20 13.28 7.47
C LYS A 94 -7.01 14.24 7.34
N GLY A 95 -6.92 15.01 6.26
CA GLY A 95 -5.89 16.02 6.05
C GLY A 95 -4.65 15.55 5.27
N VAL A 96 -4.67 14.35 4.72
CA VAL A 96 -3.60 13.85 3.84
C VAL A 96 -3.93 14.21 2.40
N ASP A 97 -3.19 15.13 1.81
CA ASP A 97 -3.44 15.66 0.45
C ASP A 97 -2.93 14.68 -0.62
N LEU A 98 -3.69 13.65 -0.87
CA LEU A 98 -3.45 12.68 -1.94
C LEU A 98 -4.39 12.91 -3.12
N ASP A 99 -3.83 12.77 -4.32
CA ASP A 99 -4.59 12.79 -5.58
C ASP A 99 -4.15 11.57 -6.40
N VAL A 100 -5.11 10.73 -6.79
CA VAL A 100 -4.86 9.50 -7.56
C VAL A 100 -4.00 9.77 -8.80
N GLU A 101 -4.31 10.85 -9.51
CA GLU A 101 -3.63 11.17 -10.77
C GLU A 101 -2.21 11.73 -10.59
N ARG A 102 -1.88 12.18 -9.38
CA ARG A 102 -0.57 12.73 -9.02
C ARG A 102 0.24 11.81 -8.10
N THR A 103 -0.30 10.66 -7.79
CA THR A 103 0.30 9.68 -6.89
C THR A 103 0.91 8.54 -7.69
N THR A 104 2.11 8.13 -7.32
CA THR A 104 2.74 6.92 -7.83
C THR A 104 2.55 5.79 -6.83
N PHE A 105 2.05 4.66 -7.30
CA PHE A 105 1.80 3.48 -6.49
C PHE A 105 2.91 2.46 -6.70
N PHE A 106 3.54 2.03 -5.63
CA PHE A 106 4.59 1.00 -5.65
C PHE A 106 4.04 -0.31 -5.10
N LEU A 107 4.13 -1.35 -5.92
CA LEU A 107 3.73 -2.70 -5.57
C LEU A 107 4.96 -3.60 -5.50
N GLY A 108 5.06 -4.41 -4.44
CA GLY A 108 5.99 -5.53 -4.39
C GLY A 108 5.34 -6.81 -4.91
N ARG A 109 6.14 -7.85 -5.14
CA ARG A 109 5.64 -9.17 -5.53
C ARG A 109 5.07 -9.99 -4.37
N GLU A 110 5.18 -9.50 -3.16
CA GLU A 110 4.67 -10.18 -1.97
C GLU A 110 3.17 -10.01 -1.81
N THR A 111 2.57 -10.82 -0.94
CA THR A 111 1.15 -10.72 -0.59
C THR A 111 0.84 -9.35 0.01
N LEU A 112 -0.10 -8.64 -0.60
CA LEU A 112 -0.44 -7.26 -0.23
C LEU A 112 -1.57 -7.15 0.80
N ILE A 113 -2.07 -8.27 1.30
CA ILE A 113 -3.22 -8.32 2.20
C ILE A 113 -2.87 -9.04 3.48
N VAL A 114 -3.28 -8.46 4.60
CA VAL A 114 -3.21 -9.05 5.93
C VAL A 114 -4.60 -9.55 6.34
N THR A 115 -4.67 -10.76 6.87
CA THR A 115 -5.92 -11.35 7.38
C THR A 115 -5.82 -11.62 8.88
N ASP A 116 -6.88 -11.31 9.61
CA ASP A 116 -6.93 -11.39 11.08
C ASP A 116 -7.04 -12.80 11.64
N LYS A 117 -7.49 -13.78 10.84
CA LYS A 117 -7.80 -15.14 11.35
C LYS A 117 -7.52 -16.28 10.40
N PRO A 118 -7.22 -17.48 11.00
CA PRO A 118 -7.03 -18.72 10.25
C PRO A 118 -8.22 -19.15 9.40
N GLY A 119 -9.47 -18.79 9.78
CA GLY A 119 -10.67 -19.11 9.00
C GLY A 119 -10.80 -18.34 7.68
N LEU A 120 -10.07 -17.24 7.51
CA LEU A 120 -10.01 -16.47 6.27
C LEU A 120 -8.87 -16.92 5.34
N ARG A 121 -8.20 -18.02 5.66
CA ARG A 121 -7.13 -18.61 4.82
C ARG A 121 -7.58 -18.89 3.39
N ARG A 122 -8.83 -19.30 3.19
CA ARG A 122 -9.38 -19.54 1.84
C ARG A 122 -9.46 -18.27 1.01
N LEU A 123 -9.84 -17.15 1.64
CA LEU A 123 -9.87 -15.84 0.98
C LEU A 123 -8.45 -15.35 0.69
N LYS A 124 -7.53 -15.51 1.64
CA LYS A 124 -6.10 -15.21 1.48
C LYS A 124 -5.50 -16.04 0.36
N ASN A 125 -5.79 -17.33 0.29
CA ASN A 125 -5.27 -18.22 -0.76
C ASN A 125 -5.85 -17.87 -2.14
N LYS A 126 -7.13 -17.55 -2.23
CA LYS A 126 -7.74 -17.07 -3.47
C LYS A 126 -7.09 -15.78 -3.96
N LEU A 127 -6.88 -14.82 -3.06
CA LEU A 127 -6.20 -13.56 -3.36
C LEU A 127 -4.73 -13.78 -3.71
N PHE A 128 -4.03 -14.64 -3.01
CA PHE A 128 -2.65 -15.00 -3.28
C PHE A 128 -2.49 -15.64 -4.67
N VAL A 129 -3.35 -16.60 -5.02
CA VAL A 129 -3.37 -17.22 -6.35
C VAL A 129 -3.69 -16.20 -7.44
N LEU A 130 -4.60 -15.27 -7.17
CA LEU A 130 -4.97 -14.20 -8.10
C LEU A 130 -3.81 -13.22 -8.32
N MET A 131 -3.06 -12.90 -7.27
CA MET A 131 -1.96 -11.93 -7.28
C MET A 131 -0.65 -12.53 -7.76
N SER A 132 -0.38 -13.82 -7.50
CA SER A 132 0.87 -14.48 -7.90
C SER A 132 0.95 -14.78 -9.40
N ASN A 133 -0.18 -14.87 -10.09
CA ASN A 133 -0.22 -15.24 -11.49
C ASN A 133 -0.12 -14.07 -12.47
N ASN A 134 -0.35 -12.83 -12.04
CA ASN A 134 -0.21 -11.66 -12.91
C ASN A 134 -0.27 -10.33 -12.13
N ALA A 135 0.74 -9.48 -12.27
CA ALA A 135 0.78 -8.13 -11.70
C ALA A 135 -0.42 -7.26 -12.11
N GLN A 136 -0.92 -7.41 -13.32
CA GLN A 136 -2.12 -6.72 -13.80
C GLN A 136 -3.34 -6.97 -12.91
N ARG A 137 -3.45 -8.16 -12.32
CA ARG A 137 -4.59 -8.51 -11.47
C ARG A 137 -4.57 -7.82 -10.11
N ALA A 138 -3.39 -7.56 -9.54
CA ALA A 138 -3.28 -6.77 -8.31
C ALA A 138 -3.73 -5.32 -8.54
N THR A 139 -3.32 -4.74 -9.65
CA THR A 139 -3.74 -3.39 -10.07
C THR A 139 -5.24 -3.31 -10.26
N GLU A 140 -5.85 -4.27 -10.92
CA GLU A 140 -7.30 -4.35 -11.10
C GLU A 140 -8.05 -4.59 -9.79
N PHE A 141 -7.52 -5.46 -8.94
CA PHE A 141 -8.15 -5.81 -7.67
C PHE A 141 -8.26 -4.60 -6.72
N PHE A 142 -7.22 -3.77 -6.64
CA PHE A 142 -7.22 -2.56 -5.82
C PHE A 142 -7.74 -1.34 -6.58
N LYS A 143 -8.12 -1.48 -7.84
CA LYS A 143 -8.54 -0.39 -8.73
C LYS A 143 -7.50 0.72 -8.88
N LEU A 144 -6.23 0.32 -8.92
CA LEU A 144 -5.13 1.25 -9.11
C LEU A 144 -5.08 1.76 -10.56
N PRO A 145 -4.70 3.03 -10.80
CA PRO A 145 -4.51 3.53 -12.15
C PRO A 145 -3.28 2.88 -12.81
N ILE A 146 -3.49 2.20 -13.92
CA ILE A 146 -2.46 1.38 -14.63
C ILE A 146 -1.21 2.20 -14.96
N ASN A 147 -1.39 3.45 -15.36
CA ASN A 147 -0.28 4.34 -15.75
C ASN A 147 0.48 4.97 -14.56
N ARG A 148 0.11 4.64 -13.33
CA ARG A 148 0.71 5.18 -12.10
C ARG A 148 1.29 4.11 -11.20
N VAL A 149 1.39 2.88 -11.67
CA VAL A 149 1.85 1.74 -10.88
C VAL A 149 3.27 1.34 -11.27
N PHE A 150 4.15 1.28 -10.28
CA PHE A 150 5.45 0.64 -10.35
C PHE A 150 5.42 -0.69 -9.63
N GLU A 151 5.72 -1.76 -10.34
CA GLU A 151 5.94 -3.05 -9.74
C GLU A 151 7.43 -3.27 -9.50
N VAL A 152 7.79 -3.54 -8.25
CA VAL A 152 9.18 -3.75 -7.85
C VAL A 152 9.36 -5.22 -7.44
N GLY A 153 10.16 -5.93 -8.21
CA GLY A 153 10.60 -7.28 -7.88
C GLY A 153 11.91 -7.27 -7.12
N SER A 154 11.99 -8.00 -6.02
CA SER A 154 13.24 -8.30 -5.35
C SER A 154 13.59 -9.77 -5.56
N GLN A 155 14.84 -10.04 -5.94
CA GLN A 155 15.36 -11.40 -5.95
C GLN A 155 15.92 -11.71 -4.57
N VAL A 156 15.40 -12.77 -3.97
CA VAL A 156 15.94 -13.29 -2.71
C VAL A 156 16.74 -14.55 -3.04
N GLU A 157 18.05 -14.53 -2.79
CA GLU A 157 18.85 -15.73 -2.82
C GLU A 157 18.44 -16.61 -1.64
N ILE A 158 18.05 -17.80 -1.98
CA ILE A 158 17.73 -18.83 -1.00
C ILE A 158 19.00 -19.64 -0.66
#